data_0ef2544404c45f40cc9f95d16f0b97d7
#
_entry.id   0ef2544404c45f40cc9f95d16f0b97d7
#
_cell.length_a   1.000
_cell.length_b   1.000
_cell.length_c   1.000
_cell.angle_alpha   90.00
_cell.angle_beta   90.00
_cell.angle_gamma   90.00
#
_symmetry.space_group_name_H-M   'P 1'
#
loop_
_entity.id
_entity.type
_entity.pdbx_description
1 polymer ?
#
loop_
_entity_poly.entity_id
_entity_poly.type
_entity_poly.pdbx_seq_one_letter_code
_entity_poly.pdbx_strand_id
1 'polypeptide(L)'
;MNYKHNIIIVGSGLVGMAFALSLSKKKINVTILEKNSKSDFLKYKDFRTSAISQGSSRILTKINVWQKIIKQAQPINEIKVSEGNNFSGIEFKSSLLGEGPLGYIVNNSLLK
;
A
#
# COMPACT_ATOMS: atom_id res chain seq x y z
N MET A 1 1.90 26.39 -16.36
CA MET A 1 1.06 26.27 -15.14
C MET A 1 1.79 26.89 -13.96
N ASN A 2 1.16 27.80 -13.24
CA ASN A 2 1.77 28.32 -12.00
C ASN A 2 1.47 27.32 -10.87
N TYR A 3 2.46 26.49 -10.53
CA TYR A 3 2.40 25.64 -9.35
C TYR A 3 2.67 26.49 -8.10
N LYS A 4 1.80 26.35 -7.08
CA LYS A 4 1.96 27.09 -5.81
C LYS A 4 3.06 26.53 -4.90
N HIS A 5 3.38 25.23 -5.08
CA HIS A 5 4.34 24.50 -4.23
C HIS A 5 5.13 23.51 -5.06
N ASN A 6 6.39 23.29 -4.66
CA ASN A 6 7.25 22.24 -5.17
C ASN A 6 7.53 21.25 -4.05
N ILE A 7 7.34 19.97 -4.33
CA ILE A 7 7.59 18.87 -3.39
C ILE A 7 8.59 17.91 -4.02
N ILE A 8 9.62 17.57 -3.27
CA ILE A 8 10.59 16.54 -3.65
C ILE A 8 10.35 15.32 -2.77
N ILE A 9 10.14 14.16 -3.40
CA ILE A 9 9.99 12.87 -2.74
C ILE A 9 11.25 12.05 -3.02
N VAL A 10 11.92 11.63 -1.95
CA VAL A 10 13.12 10.79 -2.07
C VAL A 10 12.72 9.32 -1.95
N GLY A 11 12.90 8.58 -3.03
CA GLY A 11 12.52 7.18 -3.17
C GLY A 11 11.17 6.96 -3.87
N SER A 12 11.16 6.06 -4.84
CA SER A 12 9.96 5.63 -5.58
C SER A 12 9.38 4.32 -5.07
N GLY A 13 9.55 4.02 -3.78
CA GLY A 13 8.90 2.89 -3.13
C GLY A 13 7.38 3.07 -3.04
N LEU A 14 6.67 2.07 -2.50
CA LEU A 14 5.20 2.06 -2.44
C LEU A 14 4.62 3.32 -1.79
N VAL A 15 5.22 3.77 -0.69
CA VAL A 15 4.74 4.96 0.04
C VAL A 15 5.01 6.23 -0.76
N GLY A 16 6.21 6.40 -1.32
CA GLY A 16 6.57 7.57 -2.12
C GLY A 16 5.69 7.71 -3.35
N MET A 17 5.42 6.60 -4.05
CA MET A 17 4.54 6.58 -5.22
C MET A 17 3.08 6.87 -4.85
N ALA A 18 2.55 6.27 -3.77
CA ALA A 18 1.19 6.55 -3.31
C ALA A 18 1.02 8.01 -2.90
N PHE A 19 2.03 8.60 -2.24
CA PHE A 19 2.02 10.01 -1.89
C PHE A 19 2.05 10.91 -3.14
N ALA A 20 2.94 10.63 -4.09
CA ALA A 20 2.99 11.37 -5.37
C ALA A 20 1.65 11.33 -6.10
N LEU A 21 1.02 10.15 -6.19
CA LEU A 21 -0.30 9.99 -6.81
C LEU A 21 -1.38 10.77 -6.07
N SER A 22 -1.32 10.85 -4.74
CA SER A 22 -2.29 11.63 -3.95
C SER A 22 -2.22 13.13 -4.25
N LEU A 23 -1.07 13.61 -4.70
CA LEU A 23 -0.82 15.01 -5.06
C LEU A 23 -1.06 15.31 -6.54
N SER A 24 -1.19 14.29 -7.39
CA SER A 24 -1.24 14.44 -8.87
C SER A 24 -2.39 15.30 -9.38
N LYS A 25 -3.50 15.38 -8.62
CA LYS A 25 -4.67 16.22 -8.95
C LYS A 25 -4.62 17.61 -8.30
N LYS A 26 -3.53 17.96 -7.63
CA LYS A 26 -3.34 19.25 -6.97
C LYS A 26 -2.46 20.16 -7.83
N LYS A 27 -2.54 21.47 -7.62
CA LYS A 27 -1.62 22.44 -8.24
C LYS A 27 -0.26 22.44 -7.51
N ILE A 28 0.39 21.27 -7.48
CA ILE A 28 1.65 21.01 -6.82
C ILE A 28 2.58 20.36 -7.82
N ASN A 29 3.79 20.88 -7.94
CA ASN A 29 4.84 20.24 -8.72
C ASN A 29 5.52 19.17 -7.85
N VAL A 30 5.50 17.92 -8.29
CA VAL A 30 6.07 16.79 -7.56
C VAL A 30 7.24 16.23 -8.34
N THR A 31 8.41 16.18 -7.72
CA THR A 31 9.62 15.55 -8.26
C THR A 31 9.97 14.33 -7.42
N ILE A 32 10.15 13.18 -8.05
CA ILE A 32 10.60 11.97 -7.37
C ILE A 32 12.07 11.73 -7.70
N LEU A 33 12.90 11.61 -6.67
CA LEU A 33 14.30 11.23 -6.78
C LEU A 33 14.44 9.74 -6.47
N GLU A 34 14.88 8.96 -7.46
CA GLU A 34 15.10 7.52 -7.33
C GLU A 34 16.54 7.18 -7.76
N LYS A 35 17.22 6.34 -6.96
CA LYS A 35 18.60 5.93 -7.25
C LYS A 35 18.72 4.93 -8.40
N ASN A 36 17.69 4.12 -8.60
CA ASN A 36 17.67 3.13 -9.67
C ASN A 36 17.12 3.73 -10.95
N SER A 37 17.60 3.30 -12.10
CA SER A 37 17.02 3.69 -13.37
C SER A 37 15.58 3.15 -13.50
N LYS A 38 14.77 3.81 -14.32
CA LYS A 38 13.39 3.34 -14.59
C LYS A 38 13.36 1.92 -15.15
N SER A 39 14.33 1.57 -16.00
CA SER A 39 14.46 0.24 -16.58
C SER A 39 14.76 -0.82 -15.52
N ASP A 40 15.66 -0.53 -14.57
CA ASP A 40 16.02 -1.46 -13.50
C ASP A 40 14.87 -1.63 -12.52
N PHE A 41 14.18 -0.53 -12.18
CA PHE A 41 12.99 -0.55 -11.32
C PHE A 41 11.88 -1.42 -11.90
N LEU A 42 11.63 -1.36 -13.21
CA LEU A 42 10.59 -2.17 -13.87
C LEU A 42 10.99 -3.64 -14.06
N LYS A 43 12.29 -3.93 -14.19
CA LYS A 43 12.81 -5.31 -14.31
C LYS A 43 12.82 -6.04 -12.98
N TYR A 44 12.93 -5.32 -11.87
CA TYR A 44 12.98 -5.92 -10.53
C TYR A 44 11.64 -6.55 -10.17
N LYS A 45 11.62 -7.88 -10.05
CA LYS A 45 10.47 -8.63 -9.53
C LYS A 45 10.53 -8.64 -8.01
N ASP A 46 9.57 -7.98 -7.39
CA ASP A 46 9.41 -8.01 -5.93
C ASP A 46 8.50 -9.17 -5.53
N PHE A 47 9.08 -10.22 -4.96
CA PHE A 47 8.34 -11.41 -4.52
C PHE A 47 7.75 -11.26 -3.11
N ARG A 48 8.01 -10.14 -2.44
CA ARG A 48 7.45 -9.86 -1.13
C ARG A 48 5.96 -9.54 -1.22
N THR A 49 5.28 -9.73 -0.12
CA THR A 49 3.89 -9.30 0.08
C THR A 49 3.82 -8.21 1.13
N SER A 50 2.79 -7.41 1.07
CA SER A 50 2.48 -6.39 2.06
C SER A 50 1.08 -6.61 2.62
N ALA A 51 0.93 -6.44 3.92
CA ALA A 51 -0.38 -6.38 4.57
C ALA A 51 -0.90 -4.94 4.44
N ILE A 52 -2.00 -4.78 3.73
CA ILE A 52 -2.68 -3.49 3.52
C ILE A 52 -3.84 -3.41 4.49
N SER A 53 -3.78 -2.48 5.44
CA SER A 53 -4.88 -2.24 6.38
C SER A 53 -6.12 -1.69 5.67
N GLN A 54 -7.28 -1.75 6.32
CA GLN A 54 -8.50 -1.11 5.83
C GLN A 54 -8.31 0.40 5.60
N GLY A 55 -7.59 1.09 6.50
CA GLY A 55 -7.26 2.51 6.33
C GLY A 55 -6.43 2.77 5.08
N SER A 56 -5.40 1.96 4.84
CA SER A 56 -4.54 2.07 3.66
C SER A 56 -5.29 1.74 2.36
N SER A 57 -6.18 0.74 2.36
CA SER A 57 -6.99 0.42 1.19
C SER A 57 -7.93 1.57 0.79
N ARG A 58 -8.48 2.29 1.79
CA ARG A 58 -9.29 3.52 1.55
C ARG A 58 -8.46 4.63 0.89
N ILE A 59 -7.20 4.82 1.31
CA ILE A 59 -6.29 5.78 0.67
C ILE A 59 -6.02 5.37 -0.78
N LEU A 60 -5.66 4.10 -1.01
CA LEU A 60 -5.41 3.56 -2.34
C LEU A 60 -6.65 3.64 -3.25
N THR A 61 -7.84 3.53 -2.68
CA THR A 61 -9.12 3.75 -3.39
C THR A 61 -9.23 5.19 -3.87
N LYS A 62 -8.95 6.17 -3.02
CA LYS A 62 -9.02 7.60 -3.37
C LYS A 62 -8.07 7.99 -4.49
N ILE A 63 -6.94 7.31 -4.64
CA ILE A 63 -5.98 7.54 -5.72
C ILE A 63 -6.17 6.57 -6.91
N ASN A 64 -7.28 5.84 -6.97
CA ASN A 64 -7.67 4.94 -8.04
C ASN A 64 -6.69 3.75 -8.28
N VAL A 65 -6.00 3.32 -7.25
CA VAL A 65 -5.09 2.15 -7.30
C VAL A 65 -5.81 0.89 -6.83
N TRP A 66 -6.58 0.98 -5.73
CA TRP A 66 -7.17 -0.18 -5.07
C TRP A 66 -8.07 -1.03 -5.99
N GLN A 67 -8.88 -0.38 -6.82
CA GLN A 67 -9.80 -1.02 -7.75
C GLN A 67 -9.08 -1.93 -8.77
N LYS A 68 -7.81 -1.64 -9.07
CA LYS A 68 -7.01 -2.42 -10.03
C LYS A 68 -6.43 -3.68 -9.42
N ILE A 69 -6.21 -3.70 -8.10
CA ILE A 69 -5.49 -4.76 -7.41
C ILE A 69 -6.36 -5.62 -6.50
N ILE A 70 -7.53 -5.15 -6.07
CA ILE A 70 -8.38 -5.84 -5.09
C ILE A 70 -8.74 -7.28 -5.49
N LYS A 71 -8.91 -7.56 -6.78
CA LYS A 71 -9.24 -8.90 -7.28
C LYS A 71 -8.11 -9.92 -7.05
N GLN A 72 -6.88 -9.45 -6.84
CA GLN A 72 -5.69 -10.25 -6.58
C GLN A 72 -5.22 -10.12 -5.13
N ALA A 73 -5.95 -9.39 -4.30
CA ALA A 73 -5.67 -9.22 -2.89
C ALA A 73 -6.35 -10.33 -2.07
N GLN A 74 -5.59 -10.94 -1.16
CA GLN A 74 -6.11 -11.97 -0.25
C GLN A 74 -6.65 -11.29 1.02
N PRO A 75 -7.96 -11.41 1.35
CA PRO A 75 -8.49 -10.82 2.58
C PRO A 75 -7.94 -11.51 3.83
N ILE A 76 -7.68 -10.71 4.87
CA ILE A 76 -7.30 -11.15 6.20
C ILE A 76 -8.55 -11.12 7.07
N ASN A 77 -9.10 -12.29 7.39
CA ASN A 77 -10.29 -12.39 8.22
C ASN A 77 -9.98 -12.64 9.69
N GLU A 78 -8.79 -13.15 9.98
CA GLU A 78 -8.37 -13.50 11.32
C GLU A 78 -6.87 -13.24 11.50
N ILE A 79 -6.50 -12.69 12.65
CA ILE A 79 -5.11 -12.51 13.08
C ILE A 79 -4.97 -13.13 14.45
N LYS A 80 -4.03 -14.07 14.60
CA LYS A 80 -3.65 -14.69 15.87
C LYS A 80 -2.24 -14.26 16.25
N VAL A 81 -2.09 -13.77 17.46
CA VAL A 81 -0.80 -13.40 18.03
C VAL A 81 -0.54 -14.29 19.24
N SER A 82 0.54 -15.08 19.18
CA SER A 82 0.96 -15.97 20.27
C SER A 82 2.43 -15.74 20.57
N GLU A 83 2.85 -15.98 21.80
CA GLU A 83 4.26 -15.92 22.21
C GLU A 83 4.80 -17.33 22.41
N GLY A 84 5.83 -17.69 21.64
CA GLY A 84 6.48 -19.01 21.71
C GLY A 84 5.49 -20.16 21.49
N ASN A 85 5.57 -21.18 22.36
CA ASN A 85 4.71 -22.36 22.32
C ASN A 85 3.40 -22.21 23.13
N ASN A 86 3.09 -21.02 23.61
CA ASN A 86 1.86 -20.78 24.35
C ASN A 86 0.66 -20.71 23.39
N PHE A 87 -0.32 -21.59 23.61
CA PHE A 87 -1.59 -21.59 22.87
C PHE A 87 -2.55 -20.45 23.30
N SER A 88 -2.26 -19.76 24.40
CA SER A 88 -3.02 -18.59 24.85
C SER A 88 -2.47 -17.35 24.16
N GLY A 89 -3.14 -16.93 23.10
CA GLY A 89 -2.79 -15.74 22.33
C GLY A 89 -3.93 -14.74 22.24
N ILE A 90 -3.67 -13.61 21.61
CA ILE A 90 -4.69 -12.62 21.26
C ILE A 90 -5.21 -12.97 19.87
N GLU A 91 -6.53 -13.00 19.71
CA GLU A 91 -7.19 -13.29 18.44
C GLU A 91 -8.05 -12.09 18.02
N PHE A 92 -7.86 -11.65 16.77
CA PHE A 92 -8.68 -10.63 16.13
C PHE A 92 -9.47 -11.27 15.00
N LYS A 93 -10.80 -11.13 15.04
CA LYS A 93 -11.68 -11.65 13.98
C LYS A 93 -12.44 -10.52 13.32
N SER A 94 -12.48 -10.51 12.00
CA SER A 94 -13.24 -9.52 11.23
C SER A 94 -14.73 -9.57 11.54
N SER A 95 -15.28 -10.75 11.86
CA SER A 95 -16.68 -10.94 12.25
C SER A 95 -17.07 -10.17 13.51
N LEU A 96 -16.13 -9.83 14.39
CA LEU A 96 -16.37 -9.05 15.60
C LEU A 96 -16.42 -7.55 15.32
N LEU A 97 -15.86 -7.09 14.20
CA LEU A 97 -15.80 -5.68 13.82
C LEU A 97 -16.91 -5.27 12.84
N GLY A 98 -17.59 -6.25 12.21
CA GLY A 98 -18.80 -6.05 11.40
C GLY A 98 -18.62 -5.41 10.02
N GLU A 99 -17.41 -5.01 9.61
CA GLU A 99 -17.19 -4.22 8.39
C GLU A 99 -16.15 -4.84 7.41
N GLY A 100 -16.31 -6.11 7.05
CA GLY A 100 -15.41 -6.76 6.10
C GLY A 100 -14.07 -7.20 6.74
N PRO A 101 -13.05 -7.55 5.93
CA PRO A 101 -11.80 -8.12 6.42
C PRO A 101 -10.98 -7.10 7.22
N LEU A 102 -10.08 -7.59 8.09
CA LEU A 102 -9.16 -6.77 8.89
C LEU A 102 -8.16 -6.01 8.00
N GLY A 103 -7.86 -6.55 6.86
CA GLY A 103 -6.96 -6.01 5.86
C GLY A 103 -6.80 -6.99 4.71
N TYR A 104 -5.75 -6.82 3.93
CA TYR A 104 -5.48 -7.64 2.75
C TYR A 104 -3.99 -7.91 2.59
N ILE A 105 -3.64 -9.11 2.16
CA ILE A 105 -2.28 -9.41 1.69
C ILE A 105 -2.23 -9.16 0.18
N VAL A 106 -1.25 -8.38 -0.24
CA VAL A 106 -1.05 -8.02 -1.65
C VAL A 106 0.39 -8.28 -2.05
N ASN A 107 0.60 -8.84 -3.23
CA ASN A 107 1.93 -8.96 -3.79
C ASN A 107 2.46 -7.57 -4.16
N ASN A 108 3.68 -7.24 -3.73
CA ASN A 108 4.28 -5.92 -3.96
C ASN A 108 4.48 -5.62 -5.45
N SER A 109 4.63 -6.63 -6.30
CA SER A 109 4.73 -6.44 -7.75
C SER A 109 3.46 -5.84 -8.38
N LEU A 110 2.30 -5.98 -7.71
CA LEU A 110 1.03 -5.37 -8.15
C LEU A 110 0.89 -3.91 -7.74
N LEU A 111 1.70 -3.47 -6.78
CA LEU A 111 1.68 -2.11 -6.23
C LEU A 111 2.69 -1.18 -6.92
N LYS A 112 3.51 -1.72 -7.83
CA LYS A 112 4.46 -0.98 -8.67
C LYS A 112 3.79 -0.57 -9.97
#